data_fdcf97a5fea32798eea156d8a2a19cae
#
_entry.id   fdcf97a5fea32798eea156d8a2a19cae
#
_cell.length_a   1.000
_cell.length_b   1.000
_cell.length_c   1.000
_cell.angle_alpha   90.00
_cell.angle_beta   90.00
_cell.angle_gamma   90.00
#
_symmetry.space_group_name_H-M   'P 1'
#
loop_
_entity.id
_entity.type
_entity.pdbx_description
1 polymer ?
#
loop_
_entity_poly.entity_id
_entity_poly.type
_entity_poly.pdbx_seq_one_letter_code
_entity_poly.pdbx_strand_id
1 'polypeptide(L)'
;MIINLPTSDALNTTAVKLYFRAWHGIVGMLHDFDQSYEGAVSNWVAPVYDLFAEERSDYLEGAQEDLHATLSIIQQSNELALKARIAAVSPYLLLLNNEMAFSAVGKDTEFASLRTLDAVDLPRAVNTLTDSPVSATYVQRYSELRVQRNQYTHLGDTSVVLDPIKMAAAMVDQYLELWPDRPWMRDRVESTHGREGFFDGKHWSPRQEIMFLLDYDCALIPAAGFKKLFSVKKAAVKFGCHQCQDDWAVRRNGPGLAEAPTAFYDGKKKVMHCLICDADFAAVAKLCNAEECDGKFAADWEAEFGAGQCFSCGS
;
A
#
# COMPACT_ATOMS: atom_id res chain seq x y z
N MET A 1 31.89 15.75 -17.12
CA MET A 1 31.58 14.96 -15.90
C MET A 1 30.14 14.45 -16.03
N ILE A 2 29.80 13.27 -15.45
CA ILE A 2 28.39 12.88 -15.36
C ILE A 2 27.77 13.65 -14.19
N ILE A 3 26.70 14.37 -14.44
CA ILE A 3 26.01 15.22 -13.45
C ILE A 3 24.58 14.71 -13.19
N ASN A 4 23.96 15.18 -12.11
CA ASN A 4 22.60 14.83 -11.69
C ASN A 4 22.41 13.32 -11.51
N LEU A 5 23.35 12.69 -10.81
CA LEU A 5 23.28 11.26 -10.47
C LEU A 5 22.06 10.99 -9.59
N PRO A 6 21.30 9.92 -9.86
CA PRO A 6 20.19 9.53 -9.00
C PRO A 6 20.70 9.08 -7.64
N THR A 7 20.00 9.48 -6.59
CA THR A 7 20.25 8.95 -5.24
C THR A 7 19.36 7.74 -4.96
N SER A 8 19.85 6.81 -4.15
CA SER A 8 19.06 5.67 -3.67
C SER A 8 17.76 6.13 -3.02
N ASP A 9 17.82 7.15 -2.16
CA ASP A 9 16.64 7.66 -1.45
C ASP A 9 15.60 8.26 -2.38
N ALA A 10 16.01 9.03 -3.41
CA ALA A 10 15.08 9.60 -4.38
C ALA A 10 14.39 8.51 -5.21
N LEU A 11 15.16 7.51 -5.66
CA LEU A 11 14.62 6.36 -6.38
C LEU A 11 13.66 5.55 -5.52
N ASN A 12 14.03 5.26 -4.27
CA ASN A 12 13.20 4.49 -3.35
C ASN A 12 11.92 5.24 -2.95
N THR A 13 12.01 6.53 -2.66
CA THR A 13 10.85 7.37 -2.35
C THR A 13 9.87 7.39 -3.52
N THR A 14 10.36 7.53 -4.75
CA THR A 14 9.52 7.50 -5.95
C THR A 14 8.91 6.12 -6.16
N ALA A 15 9.67 5.05 -5.92
CA ALA A 15 9.18 3.68 -6.02
C ALA A 15 7.99 3.43 -5.06
N VAL A 16 8.12 3.84 -3.78
CA VAL A 16 7.05 3.71 -2.78
C VAL A 16 5.81 4.53 -3.17
N LYS A 17 5.99 5.76 -3.65
CA LYS A 17 4.87 6.59 -4.14
C LYS A 17 4.13 5.95 -5.31
N LEU A 18 4.85 5.38 -6.27
CA LEU A 18 4.24 4.67 -7.39
C LEU A 18 3.52 3.41 -6.94
N TYR A 19 4.11 2.66 -6.00
CA TYR A 19 3.46 1.49 -5.40
C TYR A 19 2.09 1.86 -4.83
N PHE A 20 2.02 2.88 -3.96
CA PHE A 20 0.75 3.28 -3.36
C PHE A 20 -0.18 4.02 -4.34
N ARG A 21 0.34 4.59 -5.42
CA ARG A 21 -0.50 5.09 -6.52
C ARG A 21 -1.25 3.94 -7.20
N ALA A 22 -0.54 2.85 -7.51
CA ALA A 22 -1.15 1.66 -8.09
C ALA A 22 -2.12 0.99 -7.12
N TRP A 23 -1.71 0.83 -5.85
CA TRP A 23 -2.57 0.29 -4.79
C TRP A 23 -3.87 1.07 -4.64
N HIS A 24 -3.78 2.40 -4.61
CA HIS A 24 -4.96 3.27 -4.52
C HIS A 24 -5.90 3.11 -5.71
N GLY A 25 -5.37 2.89 -6.91
CA GLY A 25 -6.20 2.58 -8.10
C GLY A 25 -7.04 1.30 -7.90
N ILE A 26 -6.42 0.24 -7.38
CA ILE A 26 -7.13 -1.03 -7.10
C ILE A 26 -8.17 -0.84 -5.98
N VAL A 27 -7.81 -0.14 -4.90
CA VAL A 27 -8.76 0.18 -3.80
C VAL A 27 -9.93 1.00 -4.33
N GLY A 28 -9.66 2.00 -5.19
CA GLY A 28 -10.70 2.82 -5.82
C GLY A 28 -11.70 2.00 -6.62
N MET A 29 -11.23 1.03 -7.40
CA MET A 29 -12.12 0.12 -8.16
C MET A 29 -13.07 -0.66 -7.25
N LEU A 30 -12.57 -1.19 -6.13
CA LEU A 30 -13.41 -1.90 -5.18
C LEU A 30 -14.43 -0.97 -4.51
N HIS A 31 -13.97 0.21 -4.12
CA HIS A 31 -14.84 1.25 -3.55
C HIS A 31 -15.96 1.65 -4.51
N ASP A 32 -15.63 1.94 -5.76
CA ASP A 32 -16.60 2.37 -6.77
C ASP A 32 -17.64 1.27 -7.07
N PHE A 33 -17.18 0.01 -7.12
CA PHE A 33 -18.09 -1.13 -7.27
C PHE A 33 -19.01 -1.27 -6.06
N ASP A 34 -18.49 -1.14 -4.84
CA ASP A 34 -19.26 -1.25 -3.60
C ASP A 34 -20.30 -0.11 -3.44
N GLN A 35 -19.99 1.08 -3.95
CA GLN A 35 -20.97 2.19 -3.98
C GLN A 35 -22.14 1.92 -4.92
N SER A 36 -21.93 1.11 -5.94
CA SER A 36 -22.98 0.71 -6.89
C SER A 36 -23.78 -0.50 -6.43
N TYR A 37 -23.13 -1.40 -5.69
CA TYR A 37 -23.68 -2.70 -5.24
C TYR A 37 -23.37 -2.90 -3.77
N GLU A 38 -24.23 -2.44 -2.88
CA GLU A 38 -24.04 -2.38 -1.43
C GLU A 38 -23.61 -3.74 -0.85
N GLY A 39 -22.51 -3.76 -0.10
CA GLY A 39 -21.93 -4.96 0.49
C GLY A 39 -21.22 -5.90 -0.49
N ALA A 40 -21.04 -5.50 -1.74
CA ALA A 40 -20.44 -6.32 -2.78
C ALA A 40 -18.95 -6.63 -2.55
N VAL A 41 -18.21 -5.78 -1.82
CA VAL A 41 -16.77 -5.98 -1.55
C VAL A 41 -16.51 -7.28 -0.79
N SER A 42 -17.30 -7.61 0.21
CA SER A 42 -17.15 -8.86 0.94
C SER A 42 -17.37 -10.08 0.04
N ASN A 43 -18.30 -9.98 -0.90
CA ASN A 43 -18.57 -11.01 -1.91
C ASN A 43 -17.45 -11.09 -2.96
N TRP A 44 -16.80 -9.99 -3.30
CA TRP A 44 -15.69 -9.98 -4.26
C TRP A 44 -14.45 -10.68 -3.73
N VAL A 45 -14.07 -10.37 -2.50
CA VAL A 45 -12.81 -10.86 -1.90
C VAL A 45 -12.93 -12.29 -1.37
N ALA A 46 -14.11 -12.68 -0.88
CA ALA A 46 -14.38 -14.01 -0.32
C ALA A 46 -15.85 -14.38 -0.56
N PRO A 47 -16.23 -14.71 -1.80
CA PRO A 47 -17.63 -14.96 -2.14
C PRO A 47 -18.14 -16.21 -1.43
N VAL A 48 -19.11 -16.04 -0.54
CA VAL A 48 -19.91 -17.14 0.01
C VAL A 48 -21.13 -17.42 -0.88
N TYR A 49 -21.72 -16.35 -1.41
CA TYR A 49 -22.72 -16.35 -2.46
C TYR A 49 -22.39 -15.20 -3.41
N ASP A 50 -22.20 -15.51 -4.69
CA ASP A 50 -21.83 -14.49 -5.68
C ASP A 50 -23.11 -13.85 -6.27
N LEU A 51 -23.72 -12.97 -5.48
CA LEU A 51 -24.96 -12.28 -5.85
C LEU A 51 -24.78 -11.29 -7.01
N PHE A 52 -23.55 -10.85 -7.27
CA PHE A 52 -23.21 -9.83 -8.26
C PHE A 52 -22.17 -10.31 -9.28
N ALA A 53 -22.23 -11.60 -9.66
CA ALA A 53 -21.21 -12.19 -10.54
C ALA A 53 -21.21 -11.59 -11.94
N GLU A 54 -22.39 -11.34 -12.51
CA GLU A 54 -22.54 -10.73 -13.84
C GLU A 54 -22.07 -9.27 -13.82
N GLU A 55 -22.60 -8.48 -12.90
CA GLU A 55 -22.25 -7.07 -12.74
C GLU A 55 -20.74 -6.88 -12.49
N ARG A 56 -20.14 -7.78 -11.69
CA ARG A 56 -18.68 -7.76 -11.46
C ARG A 56 -17.91 -8.12 -12.72
N SER A 57 -18.39 -9.09 -13.51
CA SER A 57 -17.78 -9.46 -14.78
C SER A 57 -17.78 -8.29 -15.75
N ASP A 58 -18.91 -7.63 -15.90
CA ASP A 58 -19.09 -6.48 -16.78
C ASP A 58 -18.23 -5.29 -16.32
N TYR A 59 -18.20 -5.03 -15.00
CA TYR A 59 -17.35 -4.00 -14.42
C TYR A 59 -15.86 -4.28 -14.68
N LEU A 60 -15.43 -5.53 -14.48
CA LEU A 60 -14.03 -5.91 -14.72
C LEU A 60 -13.64 -5.85 -16.19
N GLU A 61 -14.57 -6.18 -17.11
CA GLU A 61 -14.33 -6.01 -18.55
C GLU A 61 -14.09 -4.54 -18.88
N GLY A 62 -14.93 -3.63 -18.38
CA GLY A 62 -14.75 -2.20 -18.56
C GLY A 62 -13.50 -1.62 -17.90
N ALA A 63 -13.04 -2.21 -16.80
CA ALA A 63 -11.89 -1.74 -16.04
C ALA A 63 -10.51 -2.25 -16.56
N GLN A 64 -10.47 -3.08 -17.60
CA GLN A 64 -9.20 -3.68 -18.04
C GLN A 64 -8.15 -2.64 -18.46
N GLU A 65 -8.53 -1.56 -19.10
CA GLU A 65 -7.59 -0.49 -19.49
C GLU A 65 -6.92 0.14 -18.26
N ASP A 66 -7.69 0.42 -17.21
CA ASP A 66 -7.18 0.97 -15.96
C ASP A 66 -6.30 -0.04 -15.20
N LEU A 67 -6.63 -1.33 -15.25
CA LEU A 67 -5.81 -2.39 -14.68
C LEU A 67 -4.47 -2.54 -15.41
N HIS A 68 -4.44 -2.42 -16.73
CA HIS A 68 -3.19 -2.44 -17.52
C HIS A 68 -2.33 -1.19 -17.25
N ALA A 69 -2.94 0.00 -17.10
CA ALA A 69 -2.23 1.19 -16.68
C ALA A 69 -1.65 1.01 -15.27
N THR A 70 -2.44 0.46 -14.34
CA THR A 70 -2.01 0.12 -12.98
C THR A 70 -0.85 -0.87 -12.97
N LEU A 71 -0.90 -1.93 -13.79
CA LEU A 71 0.18 -2.89 -13.96
C LEU A 71 1.49 -2.22 -14.40
N SER A 72 1.39 -1.24 -15.31
CA SER A 72 2.55 -0.46 -15.76
C SER A 72 3.18 0.35 -14.62
N ILE A 73 2.37 0.93 -13.75
CA ILE A 73 2.83 1.67 -12.56
C ILE A 73 3.48 0.70 -11.54
N ILE A 74 2.89 -0.48 -11.32
CA ILE A 74 3.47 -1.53 -10.46
C ILE A 74 4.86 -1.90 -10.96
N GLN A 75 5.00 -2.18 -12.26
CA GLN A 75 6.28 -2.56 -12.83
C GLN A 75 7.31 -1.43 -12.73
N GLN A 76 6.93 -0.18 -12.96
CA GLN A 76 7.81 0.97 -12.78
C GLN A 76 8.26 1.14 -11.33
N SER A 77 7.36 0.92 -10.36
CA SER A 77 7.71 0.90 -8.93
C SER A 77 8.77 -0.16 -8.62
N ASN A 78 8.60 -1.39 -9.12
CA ASN A 78 9.58 -2.47 -9.00
C ASN A 78 10.94 -2.09 -9.56
N GLU A 79 10.98 -1.56 -10.78
CA GLU A 79 12.22 -1.16 -11.45
C GLU A 79 12.96 -0.10 -10.66
N LEU A 80 12.27 0.92 -10.14
CA LEU A 80 12.88 1.98 -9.34
C LEU A 80 13.40 1.46 -8.00
N ALA A 81 12.67 0.56 -7.34
CA ALA A 81 13.10 -0.03 -6.07
C ALA A 81 14.38 -0.88 -6.25
N LEU A 82 14.47 -1.67 -7.33
CA LEU A 82 15.67 -2.43 -7.66
C LEU A 82 16.84 -1.50 -8.01
N LYS A 83 16.59 -0.45 -8.81
CA LYS A 83 17.59 0.58 -9.12
C LYS A 83 18.07 1.31 -7.86
N ALA A 84 17.18 1.55 -6.88
CA ALA A 84 17.55 2.16 -5.61
C ALA A 84 18.55 1.29 -4.82
N ARG A 85 18.35 -0.04 -4.76
CA ARG A 85 19.30 -0.97 -4.14
C ARG A 85 20.69 -0.93 -4.80
N ILE A 86 20.74 -0.90 -6.13
CA ILE A 86 21.99 -0.81 -6.89
C ILE A 86 22.64 0.56 -6.65
N ALA A 87 21.88 1.65 -6.70
CA ALA A 87 22.38 3.00 -6.50
C ALA A 87 22.89 3.25 -5.05
N ALA A 88 22.40 2.49 -4.06
CA ALA A 88 22.91 2.50 -2.70
C ALA A 88 24.37 2.05 -2.62
N VAL A 89 24.80 1.15 -3.51
CA VAL A 89 26.21 0.75 -3.64
C VAL A 89 26.96 1.81 -4.46
N SER A 90 26.48 2.10 -5.66
CA SER A 90 26.97 3.19 -6.50
C SER A 90 25.99 3.47 -7.64
N PRO A 91 25.60 4.72 -7.90
CA PRO A 91 24.73 5.06 -9.03
C PRO A 91 25.36 4.74 -10.39
N TYR A 92 26.68 4.69 -10.49
CA TYR A 92 27.39 4.33 -11.72
C TYR A 92 27.18 2.86 -12.13
N LEU A 93 26.83 1.97 -11.19
CA LEU A 93 26.50 0.58 -11.50
C LEU A 93 25.22 0.44 -12.32
N LEU A 94 24.36 1.45 -12.32
CA LEU A 94 23.19 1.49 -13.20
C LEU A 94 23.58 1.65 -14.68
N LEU A 95 24.81 2.06 -14.97
CA LEU A 95 25.34 2.23 -16.33
C LEU A 95 26.10 1.00 -16.84
N LEU A 96 26.15 -0.09 -16.06
CA LEU A 96 26.78 -1.32 -16.52
C LEU A 96 26.05 -1.84 -17.78
N ASN A 97 26.81 -2.48 -18.65
CA ASN A 97 26.32 -3.03 -19.90
C ASN A 97 25.93 -2.00 -20.97
N ASN A 98 26.35 -0.74 -20.82
CA ASN A 98 26.18 0.27 -21.85
C ASN A 98 27.43 0.39 -22.72
N GLU A 99 27.25 0.37 -24.02
CA GLU A 99 28.23 0.92 -24.97
C GLU A 99 28.18 2.46 -24.81
N MET A 100 28.86 2.95 -23.76
CA MET A 100 28.98 4.39 -23.56
C MET A 100 29.92 4.92 -24.63
N ALA A 101 29.40 5.58 -25.64
CA ALA A 101 30.16 6.51 -26.43
C ALA A 101 30.54 7.67 -25.51
N PHE A 102 31.71 7.61 -24.87
CA PHE A 102 32.31 8.75 -24.17
C PHE A 102 32.55 9.85 -25.22
N SER A 103 31.57 10.70 -25.43
CA SER A 103 31.70 11.80 -26.36
C SER A 103 32.20 13.06 -25.66
N ALA A 104 33.16 13.67 -26.26
CA ALA A 104 33.62 15.03 -26.06
C ALA A 104 34.24 15.38 -24.70
N VAL A 105 35.54 15.53 -24.74
CA VAL A 105 36.35 16.21 -23.73
C VAL A 105 35.71 17.57 -23.36
N GLY A 106 35.40 17.77 -22.08
CA GLY A 106 35.05 19.07 -21.54
C GLY A 106 33.54 19.41 -21.49
N LYS A 107 32.63 18.48 -21.78
CA LYS A 107 31.19 18.72 -21.58
C LYS A 107 30.62 17.85 -20.48
N ASP A 108 29.75 18.44 -19.65
CA ASP A 108 28.94 17.68 -18.69
C ASP A 108 27.87 16.87 -19.42
N THR A 109 27.61 15.69 -18.92
CA THR A 109 26.61 14.75 -19.45
C THR A 109 25.58 14.46 -18.37
N GLU A 110 24.32 14.75 -18.69
CA GLU A 110 23.21 14.45 -17.79
C GLU A 110 23.03 12.94 -17.62
N PHE A 111 22.95 12.46 -16.37
CA PHE A 111 22.71 11.04 -16.11
C PHE A 111 21.44 10.54 -16.79
N ALA A 112 20.37 11.34 -16.78
CA ALA A 112 19.10 11.01 -17.38
C ALA A 112 19.15 10.81 -18.92
N SER A 113 20.20 11.31 -19.60
CA SER A 113 20.41 11.07 -21.02
C SER A 113 21.11 9.74 -21.33
N LEU A 114 21.63 9.08 -20.31
CA LEU A 114 22.35 7.83 -20.45
C LEU A 114 21.38 6.64 -20.33
N ARG A 115 21.65 5.59 -21.09
CA ARG A 115 20.93 4.33 -20.94
C ARG A 115 21.35 3.68 -19.63
N THR A 116 20.39 3.24 -18.84
CA THR A 116 20.61 2.45 -17.63
C THR A 116 20.38 0.97 -17.89
N LEU A 117 20.72 0.11 -16.92
CA LEU A 117 20.44 -1.32 -16.97
C LEU A 117 18.98 -1.59 -17.40
N ASP A 118 18.81 -2.54 -18.29
CA ASP A 118 17.47 -2.93 -18.75
C ASP A 118 16.68 -3.62 -17.63
N ALA A 119 15.37 -3.47 -17.66
CA ALA A 119 14.49 -4.03 -16.64
C ALA A 119 14.67 -5.55 -16.44
N VAL A 120 15.00 -6.29 -17.52
CA VAL A 120 15.21 -7.75 -17.45
C VAL A 120 16.43 -8.13 -16.59
N ASP A 121 17.43 -7.27 -16.52
CA ASP A 121 18.69 -7.55 -15.83
C ASP A 121 18.68 -7.07 -14.35
N LEU A 122 17.75 -6.19 -13.97
CA LEU A 122 17.73 -5.58 -12.65
C LEU A 122 17.72 -6.58 -11.47
N PRO A 123 16.88 -7.64 -11.45
CA PRO A 123 16.89 -8.58 -10.33
C PRO A 123 18.23 -9.32 -10.21
N ARG A 124 18.82 -9.70 -11.35
CA ARG A 124 20.15 -10.37 -11.38
C ARG A 124 21.24 -9.42 -10.92
N ALA A 125 21.21 -8.17 -11.38
CA ALA A 125 22.16 -7.15 -10.95
C ALA A 125 22.09 -6.89 -9.45
N VAL A 126 20.88 -6.76 -8.86
CA VAL A 126 20.69 -6.65 -7.42
C VAL A 126 21.32 -7.84 -6.69
N ASN A 127 21.03 -9.07 -7.11
CA ASN A 127 21.53 -10.29 -6.46
C ASN A 127 23.06 -10.47 -6.59
N THR A 128 23.67 -9.79 -7.56
CA THR A 128 25.13 -9.87 -7.77
C THR A 128 25.88 -8.73 -7.12
N LEU A 129 25.28 -7.54 -7.07
CA LEU A 129 25.98 -6.29 -6.73
C LEU A 129 25.66 -5.77 -5.33
N THR A 130 24.65 -6.33 -4.64
CA THR A 130 24.19 -5.81 -3.35
C THR A 130 24.16 -6.91 -2.29
N ASP A 131 24.21 -6.51 -1.02
CA ASP A 131 24.06 -7.41 0.14
C ASP A 131 22.59 -7.72 0.48
N SER A 132 21.66 -7.19 -0.30
CA SER A 132 20.20 -7.34 -0.10
C SER A 132 19.56 -8.01 -1.33
N PRO A 133 19.84 -9.29 -1.56
CA PRO A 133 19.31 -10.03 -2.71
C PRO A 133 17.79 -10.15 -2.62
N VAL A 134 17.15 -10.30 -3.79
CA VAL A 134 15.73 -10.63 -3.90
C VAL A 134 15.54 -12.14 -4.08
N SER A 135 14.45 -12.66 -3.54
CA SER A 135 14.12 -14.10 -3.60
C SER A 135 13.83 -14.57 -5.03
N ALA A 136 14.03 -15.87 -5.27
CA ALA A 136 13.67 -16.49 -6.55
C ALA A 136 12.18 -16.33 -6.90
N THR A 137 11.31 -16.39 -5.89
CA THR A 137 9.87 -16.17 -6.06
C THR A 137 9.57 -14.75 -6.51
N TYR A 138 10.27 -13.75 -5.94
CA TYR A 138 10.14 -12.36 -6.39
C TYR A 138 10.63 -12.21 -7.85
N VAL A 139 11.78 -12.77 -8.20
CA VAL A 139 12.33 -12.71 -9.58
C VAL A 139 11.35 -13.28 -10.59
N GLN A 140 10.75 -14.43 -10.29
CA GLN A 140 9.75 -15.03 -11.17
C GLN A 140 8.54 -14.10 -11.35
N ARG A 141 7.95 -13.61 -10.26
CA ARG A 141 6.79 -12.71 -10.29
C ARG A 141 7.09 -11.39 -11.00
N TYR A 142 8.25 -10.81 -10.74
CA TYR A 142 8.73 -9.62 -11.46
C TYR A 142 8.77 -9.86 -12.97
N SER A 143 9.28 -11.02 -13.40
CA SER A 143 9.35 -11.38 -14.81
C SER A 143 7.96 -11.57 -15.43
N GLU A 144 7.03 -12.19 -14.72
CA GLU A 144 5.64 -12.39 -15.16
C GLU A 144 4.94 -11.04 -15.37
N LEU A 145 4.99 -10.14 -14.38
CA LEU A 145 4.40 -8.80 -14.48
C LEU A 145 5.02 -7.99 -15.63
N ARG A 146 6.34 -8.08 -15.82
CA ARG A 146 7.04 -7.42 -16.92
C ARG A 146 6.58 -7.94 -18.28
N VAL A 147 6.40 -9.25 -18.43
CA VAL A 147 5.93 -9.87 -19.69
C VAL A 147 4.50 -9.40 -20.00
N GLN A 148 3.60 -9.47 -19.01
CA GLN A 148 2.21 -9.01 -19.18
C GLN A 148 2.13 -7.52 -19.56
N ARG A 149 2.91 -6.68 -18.89
CA ARG A 149 2.98 -5.24 -19.23
C ARG A 149 3.49 -5.03 -20.64
N ASN A 150 4.54 -5.77 -21.06
CA ASN A 150 5.09 -5.63 -22.41
C ASN A 150 4.12 -6.10 -23.49
N GLN A 151 3.36 -7.17 -23.25
CA GLN A 151 2.32 -7.64 -24.17
C GLN A 151 1.32 -6.53 -24.46
N TYR A 152 0.79 -5.91 -23.41
CA TYR A 152 -0.15 -4.80 -23.56
C TYR A 152 0.50 -3.54 -24.17
N THR A 153 1.60 -3.07 -23.57
CA THR A 153 2.18 -1.75 -23.89
C THR A 153 2.86 -1.70 -25.27
N HIS A 154 3.52 -2.79 -25.67
CA HIS A 154 4.31 -2.81 -26.90
C HIS A 154 3.66 -3.58 -28.04
N LEU A 155 2.81 -4.55 -27.74
CA LEU A 155 2.18 -5.39 -28.75
C LEU A 155 0.69 -5.08 -28.94
N GLY A 156 0.09 -4.24 -28.04
CA GLY A 156 -1.33 -3.94 -28.06
C GLY A 156 -2.20 -5.17 -27.79
N ASP A 157 -1.64 -6.19 -27.13
CA ASP A 157 -2.34 -7.41 -26.81
C ASP A 157 -3.27 -7.22 -25.61
N THR A 158 -4.58 -7.17 -25.89
CA THR A 158 -5.64 -7.03 -24.88
C THR A 158 -6.17 -8.38 -24.40
N SER A 159 -5.61 -9.50 -24.84
CA SER A 159 -6.10 -10.84 -24.45
C SER A 159 -5.77 -11.20 -23.00
N VAL A 160 -4.81 -10.51 -22.37
CA VAL A 160 -4.45 -10.71 -20.97
C VAL A 160 -5.49 -10.06 -20.07
N VAL A 161 -6.35 -10.87 -19.47
CA VAL A 161 -7.34 -10.39 -18.48
C VAL A 161 -6.69 -10.29 -17.11
N LEU A 162 -6.70 -9.09 -16.55
CA LEU A 162 -6.13 -8.79 -15.24
C LEU A 162 -7.21 -8.87 -14.14
N ASP A 163 -6.82 -9.40 -13.00
CA ASP A 163 -7.66 -9.56 -11.81
C ASP A 163 -7.10 -8.67 -10.69
N PRO A 164 -7.84 -7.66 -10.22
CA PRO A 164 -7.36 -6.72 -9.20
C PRO A 164 -7.00 -7.40 -7.88
N ILE A 165 -7.67 -8.49 -7.50
CA ILE A 165 -7.37 -9.23 -6.26
C ILE A 165 -6.01 -9.93 -6.37
N LYS A 166 -5.72 -10.56 -7.53
CA LYS A 166 -4.42 -11.19 -7.78
C LYS A 166 -3.31 -10.13 -7.86
N MET A 167 -3.59 -8.99 -8.48
CA MET A 167 -2.65 -7.86 -8.52
C MET A 167 -2.35 -7.34 -7.12
N ALA A 168 -3.36 -7.12 -6.28
CA ALA A 168 -3.18 -6.69 -4.90
C ALA A 168 -2.35 -7.70 -4.09
N ALA A 169 -2.62 -9.00 -4.23
CA ALA A 169 -1.83 -10.04 -3.57
C ALA A 169 -0.36 -10.01 -4.02
N ALA A 170 -0.11 -9.84 -5.32
CA ALA A 170 1.25 -9.70 -5.85
C ALA A 170 1.95 -8.45 -5.31
N MET A 171 1.23 -7.33 -5.19
CA MET A 171 1.75 -6.09 -4.60
C MET A 171 2.11 -6.25 -3.13
N VAL A 172 1.32 -6.96 -2.33
CA VAL A 172 1.65 -7.24 -0.92
C VAL A 172 2.94 -8.03 -0.80
N ASP A 173 3.10 -9.08 -1.61
CA ASP A 173 4.35 -9.87 -1.62
C ASP A 173 5.55 -9.03 -2.11
N GLN A 174 5.34 -8.16 -3.09
CA GLN A 174 6.33 -7.20 -3.56
C GLN A 174 6.78 -6.26 -2.44
N TYR A 175 5.85 -5.68 -1.69
CA TYR A 175 6.18 -4.77 -0.60
C TYR A 175 7.00 -5.45 0.50
N LEU A 176 6.57 -6.65 0.91
CA LEU A 176 7.27 -7.46 1.90
C LEU A 176 8.70 -7.85 1.50
N GLU A 177 8.96 -8.00 0.21
CA GLU A 177 10.29 -8.30 -0.33
C GLU A 177 11.18 -7.06 -0.47
N LEU A 178 10.60 -5.97 -0.99
CA LEU A 178 11.37 -4.77 -1.29
C LEU A 178 11.59 -3.87 -0.08
N TRP A 179 10.63 -3.84 0.84
CA TRP A 179 10.60 -2.95 2.00
C TRP A 179 10.20 -3.66 3.30
N PRO A 180 10.89 -4.74 3.72
CA PRO A 180 10.46 -5.60 4.83
C PRO A 180 10.38 -4.87 6.19
N ASP A 181 11.17 -3.82 6.36
CA ASP A 181 11.27 -3.07 7.62
C ASP A 181 10.46 -1.76 7.63
N ARG A 182 9.69 -1.50 6.57
CA ARG A 182 8.89 -0.27 6.48
C ARG A 182 7.46 -0.50 6.96
N PRO A 183 6.87 0.46 7.68
CA PRO A 183 5.48 0.40 8.14
C PRO A 183 4.51 0.69 6.99
N TRP A 184 3.91 -0.34 6.42
CA TRP A 184 3.07 -0.28 5.23
C TRP A 184 1.97 0.79 5.32
N MET A 185 1.25 0.85 6.45
CA MET A 185 0.16 1.81 6.60
C MET A 185 0.66 3.25 6.71
N ARG A 186 1.79 3.49 7.34
CA ARG A 186 2.42 4.82 7.37
C ARG A 186 2.82 5.25 5.96
N ASP A 187 3.49 4.38 5.20
CA ASP A 187 3.84 4.65 3.81
C ASP A 187 2.60 4.90 2.95
N ARG A 188 1.50 4.17 3.21
CA ARG A 188 0.20 4.37 2.56
C ARG A 188 -0.34 5.77 2.80
N VAL A 189 -0.34 6.22 4.05
CA VAL A 189 -0.80 7.58 4.43
C VAL A 189 0.13 8.66 3.85
N GLU A 190 1.45 8.51 4.02
CA GLU A 190 2.44 9.47 3.54
C GLU A 190 2.44 9.60 2.01
N SER A 191 2.22 8.49 1.29
CA SER A 191 2.11 8.53 -0.17
C SER A 191 0.85 9.25 -0.67
N THR A 192 -0.16 9.42 0.19
CA THR A 192 -1.37 10.17 -0.13
C THR A 192 -1.15 11.68 -0.01
N HIS A 193 -0.15 12.14 0.73
CA HIS A 193 0.22 13.55 0.86
C HIS A 193 0.55 14.22 -0.49
N GLY A 194 0.97 13.46 -1.51
CA GLY A 194 1.20 13.98 -2.86
C GLY A 194 -0.04 14.56 -3.56
N ARG A 195 -1.21 14.49 -2.92
CA ARG A 195 -2.47 15.07 -3.37
C ARG A 195 -2.86 16.33 -2.61
N GLU A 196 -1.90 16.98 -1.93
CA GLU A 196 -2.15 18.16 -1.07
C GLU A 196 -2.95 19.28 -1.74
N GLY A 197 -2.88 19.42 -3.07
CA GLY A 197 -3.72 20.37 -3.80
C GLY A 197 -5.23 20.13 -3.67
N PHE A 198 -5.66 18.97 -3.22
CA PHE A 198 -7.06 18.60 -2.98
C PHE A 198 -7.41 18.57 -1.49
N PHE A 199 -6.42 18.61 -0.61
CA PHE A 199 -6.61 18.62 0.83
C PHE A 199 -6.36 20.03 1.35
N ASP A 200 -7.41 20.71 1.79
CA ASP A 200 -7.31 22.05 2.34
C ASP A 200 -6.85 22.07 3.81
N GLY A 201 -6.59 20.91 4.39
CA GLY A 201 -6.19 20.72 5.78
C GLY A 201 -7.28 21.06 6.82
N LYS A 202 -8.42 21.55 6.36
CA LYS A 202 -9.57 21.93 7.23
C LYS A 202 -10.70 20.92 7.17
N HIS A 203 -11.01 20.42 5.97
CA HIS A 203 -12.17 19.57 5.74
C HIS A 203 -11.81 18.12 5.45
N TRP A 204 -10.63 17.86 4.89
CA TRP A 204 -10.17 16.53 4.53
C TRP A 204 -8.66 16.42 4.65
N SER A 205 -8.16 15.27 5.10
CA SER A 205 -6.73 14.97 5.18
C SER A 205 -6.43 13.61 4.58
N PRO A 206 -5.17 13.35 4.17
CA PRO A 206 -4.75 12.03 3.69
C PRO A 206 -5.08 10.90 4.67
N ARG A 207 -4.92 11.16 5.98
CA ARG A 207 -5.25 10.19 7.02
C ARG A 207 -6.73 9.85 7.04
N GLN A 208 -7.61 10.84 6.90
CA GLN A 208 -9.05 10.63 6.85
C GLN A 208 -9.48 9.84 5.60
N GLU A 209 -8.85 10.11 4.45
CA GLU A 209 -9.09 9.32 3.24
C GLU A 209 -8.74 7.85 3.44
N ILE A 210 -7.57 7.58 4.04
CA ILE A 210 -7.17 6.20 4.30
C ILE A 210 -8.03 5.55 5.38
N MET A 211 -8.49 6.28 6.40
CA MET A 211 -9.48 5.75 7.35
C MET A 211 -10.75 5.31 6.65
N PHE A 212 -11.27 6.13 5.74
CA PHE A 212 -12.47 5.82 4.95
C PHE A 212 -12.28 4.58 4.06
N LEU A 213 -11.07 4.40 3.51
CA LEU A 213 -10.75 3.28 2.62
C LEU A 213 -10.18 2.05 3.34
N LEU A 214 -10.02 2.09 4.67
CA LEU A 214 -9.31 1.05 5.43
C LEU A 214 -9.91 -0.35 5.28
N ASP A 215 -11.22 -0.46 5.19
CA ASP A 215 -11.89 -1.75 5.04
C ASP A 215 -11.59 -2.39 3.68
N TYR A 216 -11.47 -1.58 2.63
CA TYR A 216 -11.05 -2.03 1.31
C TYR A 216 -9.57 -2.42 1.30
N ASP A 217 -8.68 -1.61 1.91
CA ASP A 217 -7.28 -1.95 2.12
C ASP A 217 -7.15 -3.31 2.84
N CYS A 218 -7.87 -3.47 3.95
CA CYS A 218 -7.86 -4.72 4.71
C CYS A 218 -8.43 -5.90 3.91
N ALA A 219 -9.48 -5.68 3.12
CA ALA A 219 -10.11 -6.72 2.31
C ALA A 219 -9.14 -7.26 1.24
N LEU A 220 -8.41 -6.38 0.56
CA LEU A 220 -7.47 -6.72 -0.50
C LEU A 220 -6.22 -7.46 -0.01
N ILE A 221 -5.73 -7.16 1.21
CA ILE A 221 -4.52 -7.79 1.73
C ILE A 221 -4.80 -9.25 2.10
N PRO A 222 -4.11 -10.25 1.50
CA PRO A 222 -4.27 -11.65 1.88
C PRO A 222 -3.95 -11.90 3.35
N ALA A 223 -4.62 -12.87 4.00
CA ALA A 223 -4.48 -13.12 5.45
C ALA A 223 -3.02 -13.35 5.91
N ALA A 224 -2.21 -14.04 5.10
CA ALA A 224 -0.79 -14.27 5.38
C ALA A 224 0.02 -12.97 5.30
N GLY A 225 -0.25 -12.14 4.28
CA GLY A 225 0.36 -10.82 4.11
C GLY A 225 -0.04 -9.86 5.24
N PHE A 226 -1.33 -9.84 5.59
CA PHE A 226 -1.87 -9.02 6.69
C PHE A 226 -1.14 -9.29 8.01
N LYS A 227 -0.96 -10.58 8.35
CA LYS A 227 -0.22 -10.96 9.55
C LYS A 227 1.26 -10.53 9.51
N LYS A 228 1.88 -10.56 8.33
CA LYS A 228 3.28 -10.11 8.18
C LYS A 228 3.41 -8.60 8.30
N LEU A 229 2.49 -7.84 7.67
CA LEU A 229 2.51 -6.39 7.67
C LEU A 229 2.16 -5.79 9.04
N PHE A 230 1.16 -6.36 9.74
CA PHE A 230 0.58 -5.73 10.94
C PHE A 230 0.75 -6.55 12.21
N SER A 231 1.38 -7.73 12.17
CA SER A 231 1.58 -8.62 13.32
C SER A 231 0.28 -9.13 13.99
N VAL A 232 -0.88 -8.87 13.40
CA VAL A 232 -2.20 -9.32 13.87
C VAL A 232 -2.87 -10.20 12.82
N LYS A 233 -3.86 -11.01 13.25
CA LYS A 233 -4.64 -11.83 12.32
C LYS A 233 -5.67 -10.94 11.60
N LYS A 234 -5.87 -11.15 10.29
CA LYS A 234 -6.87 -10.42 9.49
C LYS A 234 -8.29 -10.54 10.06
N ALA A 235 -8.64 -11.69 10.65
CA ALA A 235 -9.92 -11.94 11.30
C ALA A 235 -10.01 -11.40 12.75
N ALA A 236 -9.02 -10.66 13.24
CA ALA A 236 -9.09 -10.07 14.56
C ALA A 236 -10.14 -8.94 14.59
N VAL A 237 -10.79 -8.80 15.73
CA VAL A 237 -11.77 -7.73 15.94
C VAL A 237 -11.05 -6.38 15.88
N LYS A 238 -11.62 -5.45 15.14
CA LYS A 238 -11.17 -4.07 15.07
C LYS A 238 -11.85 -3.23 16.15
N PHE A 239 -11.13 -2.24 16.65
CA PHE A 239 -11.57 -1.31 17.68
C PHE A 239 -11.37 0.14 17.21
N GLY A 240 -12.09 1.07 17.84
CA GLY A 240 -11.89 2.49 17.61
C GLY A 240 -10.53 2.98 18.14
N CYS A 241 -10.01 4.01 17.51
CA CYS A 241 -8.84 4.75 17.99
C CYS A 241 -9.30 6.17 18.37
N HIS A 242 -9.13 6.56 19.62
CA HIS A 242 -9.54 7.88 20.11
C HIS A 242 -8.87 9.02 19.34
N GLN A 243 -7.57 8.92 19.07
CA GLN A 243 -6.85 9.94 18.33
C GLN A 243 -7.36 10.11 16.89
N CYS A 244 -7.62 8.99 16.20
CA CYS A 244 -8.16 9.05 14.83
C CYS A 244 -9.58 9.59 14.82
N GLN A 245 -10.36 9.28 15.86
CA GLN A 245 -11.73 9.78 16.00
C GLN A 245 -11.78 11.27 16.30
N ASP A 246 -10.93 11.77 17.17
CA ASP A 246 -10.84 13.20 17.44
C ASP A 246 -10.49 13.97 16.16
N ASP A 247 -9.53 13.50 15.40
CA ASP A 247 -9.20 14.07 14.09
C ASP A 247 -10.40 14.05 13.13
N TRP A 248 -11.23 13.01 13.18
CA TRP A 248 -12.42 12.86 12.35
C TRP A 248 -13.58 13.75 12.85
N ALA A 249 -13.89 13.73 14.14
CA ALA A 249 -15.00 14.44 14.75
C ALA A 249 -14.84 15.97 14.67
N VAL A 250 -13.65 16.48 14.91
CA VAL A 250 -13.33 17.91 14.84
C VAL A 250 -13.61 18.48 13.45
N ARG A 251 -13.50 17.65 12.40
CA ARG A 251 -13.57 18.13 11.02
C ARG A 251 -14.91 17.90 10.33
N ARG A 252 -15.78 17.00 10.81
CA ARG A 252 -16.97 16.58 10.05
C ARG A 252 -18.28 16.31 10.81
N ASN A 253 -18.36 16.45 12.13
CA ASN A 253 -19.44 15.81 12.90
C ASN A 253 -19.56 14.31 12.54
N GLY A 254 -18.41 13.64 12.46
CA GLY A 254 -18.29 12.28 11.89
C GLY A 254 -18.89 11.20 12.79
N PRO A 255 -18.90 9.97 12.28
CA PRO A 255 -19.42 8.80 12.97
C PRO A 255 -18.69 8.55 14.29
N GLY A 256 -19.35 7.85 15.20
CA GLY A 256 -18.79 7.43 16.48
C GLY A 256 -17.60 6.47 16.34
N LEU A 257 -16.90 6.18 17.44
CA LEU A 257 -15.75 5.24 17.50
C LEU A 257 -16.02 3.88 16.84
N ALA A 258 -17.24 3.41 16.94
CA ALA A 258 -17.66 2.13 16.39
C ALA A 258 -17.70 2.13 14.84
N GLU A 259 -17.83 3.31 14.21
CA GLU A 259 -18.02 3.41 12.76
C GLU A 259 -16.72 3.56 11.97
N ALA A 260 -15.60 3.82 12.64
CA ALA A 260 -14.26 3.86 12.01
C ALA A 260 -13.23 3.05 12.82
N PRO A 261 -13.36 1.73 12.91
CA PRO A 261 -12.46 0.90 13.68
C PRO A 261 -11.10 0.79 12.97
N THR A 262 -10.06 1.36 13.58
CA THR A 262 -8.71 1.43 13.00
C THR A 262 -7.65 0.72 13.83
N ALA A 263 -8.00 0.19 15.00
CA ALA A 263 -7.07 -0.38 15.97
C ALA A 263 -7.31 -1.87 16.23
N PHE A 264 -6.27 -2.57 16.67
CA PHE A 264 -6.29 -3.98 17.06
C PHE A 264 -5.67 -4.16 18.42
N TYR A 265 -6.21 -5.11 19.22
CA TYR A 265 -5.64 -5.44 20.50
C TYR A 265 -4.42 -6.35 20.36
N ASP A 266 -3.26 -5.89 20.86
CA ASP A 266 -2.06 -6.71 21.06
C ASP A 266 -2.05 -7.27 22.48
N GLY A 267 -2.45 -8.53 22.62
CA GLY A 267 -2.51 -9.20 23.93
C GLY A 267 -1.16 -9.44 24.60
N LYS A 268 -0.04 -9.36 23.87
CA LYS A 268 1.30 -9.49 24.43
C LYS A 268 1.75 -8.20 25.10
N LYS A 269 1.53 -7.09 24.41
CA LYS A 269 1.88 -5.75 24.91
C LYS A 269 0.80 -5.16 25.82
N LYS A 270 -0.42 -5.71 25.79
CA LYS A 270 -1.62 -5.17 26.46
C LYS A 270 -1.94 -3.75 25.98
N VAL A 271 -1.85 -3.52 24.68
CA VAL A 271 -2.14 -2.24 24.05
C VAL A 271 -3.15 -2.41 22.92
N MET A 272 -3.85 -1.35 22.63
CA MET A 272 -4.60 -1.15 21.41
C MET A 272 -3.68 -0.44 20.40
N HIS A 273 -3.28 -1.12 19.33
CA HIS A 273 -2.44 -0.57 18.28
C HIS A 273 -3.29 -0.08 17.11
N CYS A 274 -3.19 1.20 16.78
CA CYS A 274 -3.90 1.80 15.65
C CYS A 274 -3.06 1.73 14.38
N LEU A 275 -3.61 1.16 13.31
CA LEU A 275 -2.91 1.06 12.02
C LEU A 275 -2.70 2.43 11.36
N ILE A 276 -3.61 3.40 11.57
CA ILE A 276 -3.61 4.68 10.85
C ILE A 276 -2.63 5.68 11.47
N CYS A 277 -2.67 5.85 12.81
CA CYS A 277 -1.78 6.79 13.49
C CYS A 277 -0.48 6.14 13.99
N ASP A 278 -0.37 4.80 13.86
CA ASP A 278 0.78 4.00 14.30
C ASP A 278 1.08 4.20 15.81
N ALA A 279 0.02 4.40 16.61
CA ALA A 279 0.12 4.64 18.03
C ALA A 279 -0.39 3.44 18.84
N ASP A 280 0.26 3.21 19.96
CA ASP A 280 -0.11 2.22 20.97
C ASP A 280 -0.82 2.93 22.13
N PHE A 281 -1.99 2.45 22.51
CA PHE A 281 -2.76 2.94 23.66
C PHE A 281 -2.86 1.81 24.69
N ALA A 282 -2.49 2.09 25.93
CA ALA A 282 -2.63 1.14 27.03
C ALA A 282 -4.11 0.71 27.16
N ALA A 283 -4.33 -0.62 27.19
CA ALA A 283 -5.66 -1.18 27.20
C ALA A 283 -5.82 -2.20 28.36
N VAL A 284 -6.89 -2.04 29.13
CA VAL A 284 -7.27 -2.95 30.20
C VAL A 284 -8.51 -3.75 29.81
N ALA A 285 -8.54 -5.01 30.19
CA ALA A 285 -9.72 -5.85 30.06
C ALA A 285 -10.81 -5.35 31.04
N LYS A 286 -11.84 -4.73 30.50
CA LYS A 286 -12.96 -4.18 31.27
C LYS A 286 -14.21 -4.24 30.43
N LEU A 287 -15.27 -4.84 30.96
CA LEU A 287 -16.58 -4.82 30.30
C LEU A 287 -17.13 -3.41 30.28
N CYS A 288 -17.70 -3.03 29.14
CA CYS A 288 -18.41 -1.78 29.01
C CYS A 288 -19.72 -1.79 29.81
N ASN A 289 -20.04 -0.67 30.45
CA ASN A 289 -21.29 -0.51 31.22
C ASN A 289 -22.39 0.19 30.39
N ALA A 290 -22.12 0.60 29.14
CA ALA A 290 -23.11 1.21 28.28
C ALA A 290 -24.13 0.16 27.82
N GLU A 291 -25.42 0.53 27.82
CA GLU A 291 -26.49 -0.29 27.24
C GLU A 291 -26.16 -0.61 25.78
N GLU A 292 -26.38 -1.84 25.37
CA GLU A 292 -26.12 -2.33 24.00
C GLU A 292 -24.64 -2.38 23.56
N CYS A 293 -23.67 -2.33 24.50
CA CYS A 293 -22.26 -2.46 24.15
C CYS A 293 -21.59 -3.69 24.77
N ASP A 294 -21.16 -4.63 23.95
CA ASP A 294 -20.40 -5.83 24.33
C ASP A 294 -18.88 -5.58 24.43
N GLY A 295 -18.44 -4.34 24.55
CA GLY A 295 -17.04 -3.96 24.59
C GLY A 295 -16.28 -4.59 25.76
N LYS A 296 -15.12 -5.17 25.48
CA LYS A 296 -14.30 -5.94 26.45
C LYS A 296 -13.01 -5.24 26.86
N PHE A 297 -12.72 -4.10 26.29
CA PHE A 297 -11.50 -3.34 26.55
C PHE A 297 -11.80 -1.86 26.72
N ALA A 298 -11.12 -1.27 27.69
CA ALA A 298 -11.15 0.17 27.95
C ALA A 298 -9.71 0.72 27.93
N ALA A 299 -9.58 2.01 27.65
CA ALA A 299 -8.33 2.73 27.78
C ALA A 299 -7.86 2.70 29.25
N ASP A 300 -6.56 2.51 29.47
CA ASP A 300 -6.01 2.57 30.83
C ASP A 300 -6.16 3.99 31.38
N TRP A 301 -6.34 4.07 32.70
CA TRP A 301 -6.57 5.33 33.40
C TRP A 301 -5.43 6.35 33.25
N GLU A 302 -4.21 5.88 32.96
CA GLU A 302 -3.03 6.73 32.76
C GLU A 302 -2.88 7.25 31.32
N ALA A 303 -3.77 6.88 30.39
CA ALA A 303 -3.71 7.36 29.03
C ALA A 303 -4.18 8.83 28.96
N GLU A 304 -3.42 9.68 28.28
CA GLU A 304 -3.72 11.12 28.13
C GLU A 304 -5.06 11.39 27.43
N PHE A 305 -5.56 10.43 26.63
CA PHE A 305 -6.83 10.52 25.91
C PHE A 305 -7.72 9.32 26.23
N GLY A 306 -8.95 9.60 26.61
CA GLY A 306 -9.99 8.58 26.74
C GLY A 306 -9.83 7.63 27.91
N ALA A 307 -9.17 8.06 29.00
CA ALA A 307 -8.97 7.24 30.20
C ALA A 307 -10.28 6.61 30.68
N GLY A 308 -10.33 5.28 30.73
CA GLY A 308 -11.50 4.51 31.10
C GLY A 308 -12.57 4.35 30.01
N GLN A 309 -12.41 4.98 28.85
CA GLN A 309 -13.35 4.86 27.74
C GLN A 309 -13.27 3.51 27.05
N CYS A 310 -14.41 2.99 26.65
CA CYS A 310 -14.53 1.73 25.92
C CYS A 310 -14.01 1.89 24.48
N PHE A 311 -13.12 1.01 24.05
CA PHE A 311 -12.62 1.03 22.67
C PHE A 311 -13.64 0.59 21.61
N SER A 312 -14.82 0.08 22.04
CA SER A 312 -15.88 -0.31 21.11
C SER A 312 -16.91 0.79 20.86
N CYS A 313 -17.31 1.54 21.90
CA CYS A 313 -18.37 2.56 21.77
C CYS A 313 -17.94 3.98 22.19
N GLY A 314 -16.79 4.13 22.82
CA GLY A 314 -16.30 5.45 23.27
C GLY A 314 -16.89 5.96 24.59
N SER A 315 -17.74 5.15 25.25
CA SER A 315 -18.36 5.53 26.56
C SER A 315 -17.45 5.21 27.72
#